data_3ec2d5605e3b8de9c01244305b7fa65a
#
_entry.id   3ec2d5605e3b8de9c01244305b7fa65a
#
_cell.length_a   1.000
_cell.length_b   1.000
_cell.length_c   1.000
_cell.angle_alpha   90.00
_cell.angle_beta   90.00
_cell.angle_gamma   90.00
#
_symmetry.space_group_name_H-M   'P 1'
#
loop_
_entity.id
_entity.type
_entity.pdbx_description
1 polymer ?
#
loop_
_entity_poly.entity_id
_entity_poly.type
_entity_poly.pdbx_seq_one_letter_code
_entity_poly.pdbx_strand_id
1 'polypeptide(L)'
;MSVDKFMAIFDGLKEAHGYFKIENTGANGKAKGKAGVLREPRTKKLWENHLSGTGSGLGIIPINEDNMCKWGCIDVDQYPLDHKMLVDKIRKLKLPLVVCRSKSGGAHCFLFSTEWVSAKDMQRSLQQMSAALGYGESEIFPKQIKLHLDRGDVGNFLNLPYYDHENGLRYVILDDGTSGTLDEFIELHTKYAQTPEEVVKLQIVDSGATDLMKDGPPCLQILCKQRISEGGRNNGLFNIGVYLRKAYPDSWESEILRFNMEYLSPPLPLPEVNIVAKQLDRKEYAYKCSDAPINSYCNKELCRTRKFGIGAAVAGATVANLRKYNSTPPVWFMDVNGEPLELDTEALMSQPMFQKACMEQL
;
A
#
# COMPACT_ATOMS: atom_id res chain seq x y z
N MET A 1 -5.27 -4.57 35.42
CA MET A 1 -3.88 -4.52 34.86
C MET A 1 -3.78 -4.84 33.38
N SER A 2 -4.37 -5.92 32.85
CA SER A 2 -4.34 -6.23 31.39
C SER A 2 -5.11 -5.23 30.55
N VAL A 3 -6.27 -4.75 30.99
CA VAL A 3 -7.07 -3.73 30.27
C VAL A 3 -6.26 -2.45 30.03
N ASP A 4 -5.59 -1.91 31.03
CA ASP A 4 -4.84 -0.65 30.92
C ASP A 4 -3.65 -0.78 29.95
N LYS A 5 -2.97 -1.93 29.95
CA LYS A 5 -1.91 -2.23 28.98
C LYS A 5 -2.47 -2.34 27.56
N PHE A 6 -3.59 -3.05 27.38
CA PHE A 6 -4.24 -3.20 26.09
C PHE A 6 -4.72 -1.86 25.51
N MET A 7 -5.28 -0.99 26.38
CA MET A 7 -5.63 0.38 26.01
C MET A 7 -4.42 1.20 25.55
N ALA A 8 -3.29 1.06 26.24
CA ALA A 8 -2.06 1.80 25.90
C ALA A 8 -1.45 1.33 24.56
N ILE A 9 -1.56 0.03 24.25
CA ILE A 9 -1.08 -0.57 23.01
C ILE A 9 -1.86 -0.01 21.80
N PHE A 10 -3.19 0.00 21.91
CA PHE A 10 -4.07 0.43 20.81
C PHE A 10 -4.53 1.88 20.94
N ASP A 11 -3.65 2.77 21.38
CA ASP A 11 -3.97 4.20 21.39
C ASP A 11 -4.08 4.76 19.95
N GLY A 12 -4.87 5.82 19.78
CA GLY A 12 -5.17 6.45 18.49
C GLY A 12 -6.10 7.63 18.67
N LEU A 13 -6.94 7.96 17.69
CA LEU A 13 -7.89 9.07 17.79
C LEU A 13 -8.78 8.92 19.02
N LYS A 14 -8.85 9.96 19.86
CA LYS A 14 -9.60 9.93 21.13
C LYS A 14 -11.07 10.22 20.97
N GLU A 15 -11.44 11.14 20.10
CA GLU A 15 -12.78 11.72 19.95
C GLU A 15 -13.74 10.88 19.09
N ALA A 16 -13.28 9.75 18.57
CA ALA A 16 -14.11 8.82 17.82
C ALA A 16 -13.59 7.38 17.94
N HIS A 17 -14.48 6.43 17.78
CA HIS A 17 -14.15 5.00 17.78
C HIS A 17 -15.12 4.21 16.88
N GLY A 18 -14.67 3.04 16.45
CA GLY A 18 -15.49 2.09 15.73
C GLY A 18 -16.26 1.17 16.69
N TYR A 19 -17.37 0.68 16.24
CA TYR A 19 -18.08 -0.43 16.89
C TYR A 19 -18.45 -1.50 15.90
N PHE A 20 -18.56 -2.72 16.39
CA PHE A 20 -19.06 -3.86 15.64
C PHE A 20 -20.01 -4.68 16.53
N LYS A 21 -21.26 -4.88 16.06
CA LYS A 21 -22.28 -5.68 16.75
C LYS A 21 -22.72 -6.82 15.82
N ILE A 22 -22.69 -8.05 16.32
CA ILE A 22 -23.26 -9.20 15.61
C ILE A 22 -24.78 -9.14 15.79
N GLU A 23 -25.55 -9.06 14.69
CA GLU A 23 -27.01 -8.99 14.74
C GLU A 23 -27.65 -10.38 14.50
N ASN A 24 -27.06 -11.21 13.61
CA ASN A 24 -27.57 -12.56 13.33
C ASN A 24 -26.48 -13.44 12.70
N THR A 25 -26.52 -14.74 12.99
CA THR A 25 -25.75 -15.72 12.24
C THR A 25 -26.61 -16.19 11.06
N GLY A 26 -26.23 -15.84 9.83
CA GLY A 26 -26.97 -16.27 8.64
C GLY A 26 -26.91 -17.79 8.45
N ALA A 27 -27.85 -18.34 7.67
CA ALA A 27 -27.98 -19.79 7.40
C ALA A 27 -26.68 -20.48 6.88
N ASN A 28 -25.71 -19.69 6.39
CA ASN A 28 -24.41 -20.17 5.90
C ASN A 28 -23.27 -19.98 6.92
N GLY A 29 -23.56 -19.78 8.20
CA GLY A 29 -22.55 -19.58 9.24
C GLY A 29 -21.83 -18.21 9.21
N LYS A 30 -22.12 -17.34 8.24
CA LYS A 30 -21.58 -15.98 8.18
C LYS A 30 -22.35 -15.06 9.14
N ALA A 31 -21.68 -14.58 10.19
CA ALA A 31 -22.23 -13.58 11.07
C ALA A 31 -22.44 -12.26 10.30
N LYS A 32 -23.69 -11.85 10.11
CA LYS A 32 -24.02 -10.49 9.67
C LYS A 32 -23.97 -9.57 10.88
N GLY A 33 -23.24 -8.48 10.77
CA GLY A 33 -23.12 -7.51 11.84
C GLY A 33 -23.18 -6.08 11.31
N LYS A 34 -23.61 -5.18 12.19
CA LYS A 34 -23.59 -3.74 11.94
C LYS A 34 -22.27 -3.17 12.46
N ALA A 35 -21.56 -2.46 11.62
CA ALA A 35 -20.33 -1.75 11.97
C ALA A 35 -20.51 -0.27 11.66
N GLY A 36 -19.90 0.61 12.44
CA GLY A 36 -19.96 2.05 12.22
C GLY A 36 -18.99 2.80 13.09
N VAL A 37 -18.92 4.11 12.90
CA VAL A 37 -18.10 5.03 13.71
C VAL A 37 -19.03 5.82 14.63
N LEU A 38 -18.68 5.90 15.91
CA LEU A 38 -19.25 6.80 16.89
C LEU A 38 -18.29 7.96 17.13
N ARG A 39 -18.82 9.19 17.06
CA ARG A 39 -18.05 10.42 17.29
C ARG A 39 -18.19 10.82 18.75
N GLU A 40 -17.68 9.97 19.59
CA GLU A 40 -17.71 10.08 21.04
C GLU A 40 -16.37 9.63 21.62
N PRO A 41 -15.89 10.27 22.72
CA PRO A 41 -14.67 9.87 23.38
C PRO A 41 -14.72 8.42 23.87
N ARG A 42 -13.59 7.74 23.77
CA ARG A 42 -13.42 6.38 24.27
C ARG A 42 -13.39 6.35 25.79
N THR A 43 -14.24 5.56 26.42
CA THR A 43 -14.24 5.34 27.88
C THR A 43 -13.59 4.00 28.22
N LYS A 44 -12.97 3.88 29.39
CA LYS A 44 -12.40 2.60 29.87
C LYS A 44 -13.42 1.46 29.83
N LYS A 45 -14.68 1.77 30.08
CA LYS A 45 -15.77 0.79 30.05
C LYS A 45 -15.96 0.11 28.69
N LEU A 46 -15.69 0.81 27.57
CA LEU A 46 -15.75 0.20 26.24
C LEU A 46 -14.68 -0.88 26.06
N TRP A 47 -13.49 -0.68 26.60
CA TRP A 47 -12.41 -1.65 26.58
C TRP A 47 -12.68 -2.86 27.46
N GLU A 48 -13.20 -2.64 28.67
CA GLU A 48 -13.65 -3.71 29.55
C GLU A 48 -14.74 -4.55 28.90
N ASN A 49 -15.75 -3.91 28.31
CA ASN A 49 -16.82 -4.59 27.59
C ASN A 49 -16.30 -5.37 26.37
N HIS A 50 -15.36 -4.80 25.62
CA HIS A 50 -14.75 -5.50 24.50
C HIS A 50 -14.02 -6.78 24.93
N LEU A 51 -13.17 -6.70 25.96
CA LEU A 51 -12.44 -7.87 26.44
C LEU A 51 -13.34 -8.92 27.09
N SER A 52 -14.42 -8.52 27.75
CA SER A 52 -15.38 -9.45 28.35
C SER A 52 -16.45 -9.96 27.38
N GLY A 53 -16.42 -9.56 26.10
CA GLY A 53 -17.46 -9.96 25.13
C GLY A 53 -18.83 -9.33 25.38
N THR A 54 -18.92 -8.29 26.21
CA THR A 54 -20.18 -7.65 26.59
C THR A 54 -20.51 -6.53 25.62
N GLY A 55 -21.61 -6.66 24.90
CA GLY A 55 -22.08 -5.63 23.97
C GLY A 55 -21.36 -5.63 22.63
N SER A 56 -21.01 -4.45 22.11
CA SER A 56 -20.35 -4.32 20.82
C SER A 56 -18.84 -4.47 20.92
N GLY A 57 -18.23 -5.09 19.91
CA GLY A 57 -16.80 -5.07 19.77
C GLY A 57 -16.28 -3.65 19.48
N LEU A 58 -15.11 -3.31 19.98
CA LEU A 58 -14.46 -2.01 19.82
C LEU A 58 -13.54 -2.01 18.60
N GLY A 59 -13.60 -0.94 17.84
CA GLY A 59 -12.64 -0.61 16.78
C GLY A 59 -11.91 0.69 17.11
N ILE A 60 -10.65 0.79 16.77
CA ILE A 60 -9.83 1.98 17.02
C ILE A 60 -9.32 2.55 15.70
N ILE A 61 -9.35 3.88 15.61
CA ILE A 61 -8.76 4.64 14.53
C ILE A 61 -7.29 4.90 14.90
N PRO A 62 -6.32 4.31 14.19
CA PRO A 62 -4.93 4.36 14.63
C PRO A 62 -4.28 5.74 14.52
N ILE A 63 -4.70 6.56 13.56
CA ILE A 63 -4.18 7.93 13.37
C ILE A 63 -4.85 8.89 14.35
N ASN A 64 -4.06 9.71 15.05
CA ASN A 64 -4.55 10.74 15.96
C ASN A 64 -4.69 12.11 15.26
N GLU A 65 -5.10 13.12 16.02
CA GLU A 65 -5.28 14.51 15.60
C GLU A 65 -4.01 15.18 15.05
N ASP A 66 -2.83 14.72 15.49
CA ASP A 66 -1.51 15.19 15.02
C ASP A 66 -0.99 14.44 13.80
N ASN A 67 -1.81 13.57 13.22
CA ASN A 67 -1.44 12.68 12.11
C ASN A 67 -0.33 11.67 12.46
N MET A 68 -0.29 11.28 13.73
CA MET A 68 0.64 10.30 14.28
C MET A 68 -0.10 9.02 14.67
N CYS A 69 0.61 7.91 14.79
CA CYS A 69 0.07 6.64 15.27
C CYS A 69 1.11 5.87 16.08
N LYS A 70 0.66 4.98 16.98
CA LYS A 70 1.52 4.05 17.74
C LYS A 70 1.50 2.64 17.16
N TRP A 71 0.57 2.38 16.27
CA TRP A 71 0.43 1.09 15.63
C TRP A 71 -0.19 1.24 14.25
N GLY A 72 0.03 0.24 13.44
CA GLY A 72 -0.63 0.06 12.17
C GLY A 72 -0.84 -1.41 11.88
N CYS A 73 -1.55 -1.73 10.80
CA CYS A 73 -1.94 -3.09 10.49
C CYS A 73 -2.01 -3.33 8.98
N ILE A 74 -1.57 -4.52 8.58
CA ILE A 74 -1.88 -5.11 7.28
C ILE A 74 -3.11 -6.00 7.51
N ASP A 75 -4.23 -5.71 6.86
CA ASP A 75 -5.47 -6.49 6.93
C ASP A 75 -5.50 -7.52 5.80
N VAL A 76 -5.15 -8.76 6.12
CA VAL A 76 -5.06 -9.87 5.15
C VAL A 76 -6.39 -10.59 5.07
N ASP A 77 -7.18 -10.27 4.06
CA ASP A 77 -8.51 -10.85 3.77
C ASP A 77 -8.44 -11.99 2.74
N GLN A 78 -7.56 -12.96 2.97
CA GLN A 78 -7.45 -14.16 2.14
C GLN A 78 -8.08 -15.38 2.85
N TYR A 79 -8.82 -16.18 2.11
CA TYR A 79 -9.53 -17.36 2.64
C TYR A 79 -9.42 -18.58 1.73
N PRO A 80 -9.06 -19.78 2.24
CA PRO A 80 -8.55 -20.04 3.59
C PRO A 80 -7.13 -19.47 3.75
N LEU A 81 -6.76 -19.06 4.98
CA LEU A 81 -5.43 -18.57 5.31
C LEU A 81 -4.75 -19.56 6.28
N ASP A 82 -3.55 -20.00 5.92
CA ASP A 82 -2.67 -20.73 6.82
C ASP A 82 -1.87 -19.72 7.68
N HIS A 83 -2.36 -19.53 8.92
CA HIS A 83 -1.76 -18.57 9.85
C HIS A 83 -0.35 -18.95 10.27
N LYS A 84 -0.07 -20.27 10.43
CA LYS A 84 1.27 -20.76 10.78
C LYS A 84 2.27 -20.43 9.67
N MET A 85 1.89 -20.70 8.44
CA MET A 85 2.72 -20.39 7.27
C MET A 85 2.98 -18.90 7.13
N LEU A 86 1.99 -18.05 7.45
CA LEU A 86 2.16 -16.58 7.48
C LEU A 86 3.15 -16.16 8.57
N VAL A 87 3.01 -16.68 9.80
CA VAL A 87 3.94 -16.40 10.91
C VAL A 87 5.36 -16.84 10.55
N ASP A 88 5.54 -18.04 10.00
CA ASP A 88 6.86 -18.53 9.57
C ASP A 88 7.50 -17.62 8.52
N LYS A 89 6.71 -17.14 7.56
CA LYS A 89 7.19 -16.21 6.54
C LYS A 89 7.61 -14.87 7.15
N ILE A 90 6.85 -14.33 8.09
CA ILE A 90 7.17 -13.10 8.83
C ILE A 90 8.49 -13.28 9.60
N ARG A 91 8.67 -14.38 10.32
CA ARG A 91 9.89 -14.68 11.08
C ARG A 91 11.10 -14.88 10.17
N LYS A 92 10.93 -15.62 9.07
CA LYS A 92 11.98 -15.83 8.04
C LYS A 92 12.45 -14.49 7.44
N LEU A 93 11.55 -13.56 7.20
CA LEU A 93 11.87 -12.23 6.69
C LEU A 93 12.30 -11.25 7.79
N LYS A 94 12.35 -11.70 9.05
CA LYS A 94 12.70 -10.89 10.23
C LYS A 94 11.85 -9.61 10.38
N LEU A 95 10.57 -9.71 10.00
CA LEU A 95 9.65 -8.58 10.12
C LEU A 95 9.10 -8.52 11.57
N PRO A 96 9.05 -7.31 12.19
CA PRO A 96 8.57 -7.16 13.56
C PRO A 96 7.03 -7.09 13.63
N LEU A 97 6.36 -8.01 12.96
CA LEU A 97 4.91 -8.07 12.92
C LEU A 97 4.36 -9.07 13.93
N VAL A 98 3.28 -8.67 14.61
CA VAL A 98 2.46 -9.52 15.48
C VAL A 98 1.18 -9.89 14.74
N VAL A 99 0.92 -11.17 14.58
CA VAL A 99 -0.22 -11.68 13.80
C VAL A 99 -1.36 -12.04 14.72
N CYS A 100 -2.52 -11.43 14.51
CA CYS A 100 -3.77 -11.84 15.15
C CYS A 100 -4.74 -12.39 14.10
N ARG A 101 -5.46 -13.47 14.46
CA ARG A 101 -6.55 -13.97 13.64
C ARG A 101 -7.66 -12.94 13.57
N SER A 102 -8.13 -12.60 12.36
CA SER A 102 -9.27 -11.71 12.18
C SER A 102 -10.59 -12.46 12.40
N LYS A 103 -11.68 -11.72 12.53
CA LYS A 103 -13.02 -12.27 12.75
C LYS A 103 -13.42 -13.33 11.71
N SER A 104 -13.10 -13.08 10.46
CA SER A 104 -13.51 -13.94 9.33
C SER A 104 -12.55 -15.08 9.05
N GLY A 105 -11.43 -15.16 9.78
CA GLY A 105 -10.40 -16.19 9.59
C GLY A 105 -9.21 -15.73 8.74
N GLY A 106 -9.16 -14.49 8.30
CA GLY A 106 -7.96 -13.83 7.79
C GLY A 106 -7.01 -13.42 8.91
N ALA A 107 -6.12 -12.47 8.68
CA ALA A 107 -5.15 -12.03 9.68
C ALA A 107 -5.00 -10.51 9.71
N HIS A 108 -4.87 -9.97 10.91
CA HIS A 108 -4.37 -8.63 11.19
C HIS A 108 -2.89 -8.74 11.57
N CYS A 109 -1.99 -8.23 10.73
CA CYS A 109 -0.56 -8.21 11.01
C CYS A 109 -0.18 -6.81 11.53
N PHE A 110 0.01 -6.71 12.84
CA PHE A 110 0.26 -5.43 13.51
C PHE A 110 1.75 -5.09 13.54
N LEU A 111 2.07 -3.84 13.20
CA LEU A 111 3.34 -3.19 13.50
C LEU A 111 3.10 -2.20 14.64
N PHE A 112 3.89 -2.30 15.69
CA PHE A 112 3.80 -1.43 16.86
C PHE A 112 5.00 -0.51 16.97
N SER A 113 4.76 0.71 17.43
CA SER A 113 5.80 1.66 17.84
C SER A 113 5.72 1.96 19.32
N THR A 114 6.86 2.06 19.97
CA THR A 114 6.95 2.41 21.41
C THR A 114 6.43 3.81 21.68
N GLU A 115 6.56 4.71 20.70
CA GLU A 115 6.11 6.10 20.77
C GLU A 115 5.36 6.47 19.49
N TRP A 116 4.86 7.70 19.44
CA TRP A 116 4.14 8.21 18.28
C TRP A 116 5.08 8.38 17.07
N VAL A 117 4.71 7.82 15.93
CA VAL A 117 5.39 7.94 14.65
C VAL A 117 4.43 8.53 13.62
N SER A 118 4.93 9.18 12.56
CA SER A 118 4.04 9.73 11.54
C SER A 118 3.21 8.62 10.87
N ALA A 119 1.92 8.86 10.66
CA ALA A 119 1.03 7.92 9.98
C ALA A 119 1.54 7.56 8.57
N LYS A 120 2.22 8.50 7.91
CA LYS A 120 2.84 8.31 6.60
C LYS A 120 3.98 7.27 6.66
N ASP A 121 4.85 7.34 7.66
CA ASP A 121 5.96 6.41 7.80
C ASP A 121 5.49 5.02 8.21
N MET A 122 4.55 4.93 9.17
CA MET A 122 3.90 3.68 9.54
C MET A 122 3.26 3.00 8.33
N GLN A 123 2.45 3.74 7.57
CA GLN A 123 1.77 3.22 6.38
C GLN A 123 2.78 2.73 5.34
N ARG A 124 3.85 3.51 5.07
CA ARG A 124 4.87 3.15 4.09
C ARG A 124 5.63 1.88 4.49
N SER A 125 6.01 1.74 5.75
CA SER A 125 6.69 0.54 6.25
C SER A 125 5.79 -0.68 6.11
N LEU A 126 4.52 -0.59 6.48
CA LEU A 126 3.54 -1.67 6.33
C LEU A 126 3.27 -2.03 4.86
N GLN A 127 3.18 -1.05 3.95
CA GLN A 127 3.03 -1.32 2.52
C GLN A 127 4.19 -2.13 1.97
N GLN A 128 5.42 -1.81 2.36
CA GLN A 128 6.61 -2.56 1.92
C GLN A 128 6.66 -3.97 2.52
N MET A 129 6.30 -4.12 3.79
CA MET A 129 6.19 -5.44 4.43
C MET A 129 5.09 -6.28 3.79
N SER A 130 3.93 -5.70 3.52
CA SER A 130 2.82 -6.35 2.83
C SER A 130 3.24 -6.88 1.46
N ALA A 131 3.94 -6.07 0.67
CA ALA A 131 4.47 -6.47 -0.63
C ALA A 131 5.51 -7.60 -0.51
N ALA A 132 6.43 -7.53 0.46
CA ALA A 132 7.42 -8.60 0.72
C ALA A 132 6.77 -9.91 1.14
N LEU A 133 5.65 -9.84 1.86
CA LEU A 133 4.84 -11.00 2.25
C LEU A 133 3.97 -11.55 1.09
N GLY A 134 3.85 -10.81 -0.03
CA GLY A 134 2.98 -11.19 -1.16
C GLY A 134 1.54 -10.75 -1.01
N TYR A 135 1.25 -9.90 -0.05
CA TYR A 135 -0.08 -9.33 0.24
C TYR A 135 -0.15 -7.84 -0.11
N GLY A 136 0.55 -7.41 -1.15
CA GLY A 136 0.68 -6.00 -1.51
C GLY A 136 -0.62 -5.27 -1.84
N GLU A 137 -1.71 -5.99 -2.09
CA GLU A 137 -3.06 -5.43 -2.33
C GLU A 137 -3.92 -5.39 -1.05
N SER A 138 -3.41 -5.88 0.08
CA SER A 138 -4.13 -5.83 1.36
C SER A 138 -4.34 -4.39 1.84
N GLU A 139 -5.43 -4.18 2.55
CA GLU A 139 -5.69 -2.90 3.19
C GLU A 139 -4.65 -2.60 4.28
N ILE A 140 -4.17 -1.37 4.31
CA ILE A 140 -3.19 -0.90 5.32
C ILE A 140 -3.87 0.14 6.22
N PHE A 141 -3.72 -0.04 7.52
CA PHE A 141 -4.14 0.93 8.54
C PHE A 141 -2.91 1.54 9.22
N PRO A 142 -2.88 2.86 9.43
CA PRO A 142 -3.92 3.85 9.08
C PRO A 142 -4.11 3.94 7.56
N LYS A 143 -5.38 4.05 7.11
CA LYS A 143 -5.69 4.30 5.69
C LYS A 143 -5.34 5.73 5.28
N GLN A 144 -5.56 6.67 6.19
CA GLN A 144 -5.22 8.08 6.00
C GLN A 144 -3.85 8.39 6.62
N ILE A 145 -3.07 9.21 5.94
CA ILE A 145 -1.82 9.78 6.46
C ILE A 145 -2.02 11.19 7.03
N LYS A 146 -3.19 11.77 6.79
CA LYS A 146 -3.61 13.09 7.30
C LYS A 146 -5.12 13.09 7.53
N LEU A 147 -5.56 13.62 8.67
CA LEU A 147 -6.95 13.89 8.98
C LEU A 147 -7.30 15.34 8.71
N HIS A 148 -8.49 15.58 8.18
CA HIS A 148 -9.09 16.89 7.97
C HIS A 148 -10.23 17.07 8.97
N LEU A 149 -9.88 17.24 10.25
CA LEU A 149 -10.85 17.36 11.36
C LEU A 149 -11.80 18.53 11.19
N ASP A 150 -11.34 19.62 10.56
CA ASP A 150 -12.12 20.79 10.17
C ASP A 150 -13.30 20.44 9.24
N ARG A 151 -13.17 19.36 8.47
CA ARG A 151 -14.21 18.83 7.57
C ARG A 151 -14.99 17.67 8.19
N GLY A 152 -14.71 17.35 9.46
CA GLY A 152 -15.31 16.23 10.16
C GLY A 152 -14.77 14.86 9.77
N ASP A 153 -13.60 14.77 9.16
CA ASP A 153 -12.93 13.49 8.89
C ASP A 153 -12.36 12.93 10.19
N VAL A 154 -12.68 11.67 10.47
CA VAL A 154 -12.16 10.94 11.65
C VAL A 154 -11.31 9.73 11.27
N GLY A 155 -11.15 9.46 9.98
CA GLY A 155 -10.41 8.30 9.48
C GLY A 155 -11.14 6.97 9.62
N ASN A 156 -10.43 5.90 9.27
CA ASN A 156 -10.96 4.53 9.31
C ASN A 156 -10.49 3.79 10.55
N PHE A 157 -11.40 3.07 11.20
CA PHE A 157 -11.08 2.20 12.33
C PHE A 157 -10.75 0.77 11.88
N LEU A 158 -9.98 0.07 12.70
CA LEU A 158 -9.80 -1.37 12.63
C LEU A 158 -10.42 -2.02 13.86
N ASN A 159 -11.13 -3.13 13.66
CA ASN A 159 -11.65 -3.92 14.78
C ASN A 159 -10.50 -4.54 15.57
N LEU A 160 -10.51 -4.36 16.89
CA LEU A 160 -9.47 -4.89 17.76
C LEU A 160 -9.53 -6.41 17.89
N PRO A 161 -8.39 -7.08 18.15
CA PRO A 161 -8.34 -8.46 18.60
C PRO A 161 -8.93 -8.60 20.02
N TYR A 162 -9.13 -9.83 20.49
CA TYR A 162 -9.57 -10.16 21.84
C TYR A 162 -10.98 -9.68 22.24
N TYR A 163 -11.88 -9.50 21.28
CA TYR A 163 -13.29 -9.41 21.64
C TYR A 163 -13.73 -10.75 22.26
N ASP A 164 -14.22 -10.71 23.50
CA ASP A 164 -14.41 -11.91 24.33
C ASP A 164 -13.11 -12.73 24.44
N HIS A 165 -12.15 -12.21 25.21
CA HIS A 165 -10.79 -12.76 25.23
C HIS A 165 -10.69 -14.23 25.67
N GLU A 166 -11.69 -14.73 26.40
CA GLU A 166 -11.72 -16.12 26.88
C GLU A 166 -12.28 -17.08 25.83
N ASN A 167 -13.31 -16.66 25.06
CA ASN A 167 -14.05 -17.52 24.15
C ASN A 167 -13.99 -17.06 22.70
N GLY A 168 -13.40 -15.88 22.45
CA GLY A 168 -13.37 -15.26 21.14
C GLY A 168 -12.42 -15.92 20.15
N LEU A 169 -12.66 -15.68 18.87
CA LEU A 169 -11.84 -16.20 17.76
C LEU A 169 -10.76 -15.24 17.27
N ARG A 170 -10.59 -14.08 17.94
CA ARG A 170 -9.65 -13.03 17.55
C ARG A 170 -8.49 -12.99 18.54
N TYR A 171 -7.52 -13.83 18.34
CA TYR A 171 -6.38 -14.03 19.21
C TYR A 171 -5.06 -13.90 18.45
N VAL A 172 -3.96 -13.68 19.14
CA VAL A 172 -2.63 -13.72 18.54
C VAL A 172 -2.27 -15.14 18.13
N ILE A 173 -1.60 -15.28 17.01
CA ILE A 173 -1.02 -16.54 16.56
C ILE A 173 0.43 -16.59 17.02
N LEU A 174 0.75 -17.60 17.82
CA LEU A 174 2.09 -17.86 18.33
C LEU A 174 3.01 -18.44 17.24
N ASP A 175 4.31 -18.46 17.50
CA ASP A 175 5.31 -18.95 16.54
C ASP A 175 5.12 -20.43 16.15
N ASP A 176 4.47 -21.22 16.99
CA ASP A 176 4.10 -22.63 16.70
C ASP A 176 2.76 -22.76 15.93
N GLY A 177 2.05 -21.65 15.71
CA GLY A 177 0.76 -21.59 15.04
C GLY A 177 -0.46 -21.74 15.96
N THR A 178 -0.24 -21.91 17.26
CA THR A 178 -1.33 -22.00 18.25
C THR A 178 -1.90 -20.61 18.59
N SER A 179 -3.08 -20.61 19.23
CA SER A 179 -3.71 -19.39 19.75
C SER A 179 -3.04 -18.93 21.03
N GLY A 180 -2.66 -17.65 21.09
CA GLY A 180 -2.08 -17.07 22.30
C GLY A 180 -3.11 -16.30 23.13
N THR A 181 -2.88 -16.26 24.42
CA THR A 181 -3.64 -15.50 25.42
C THR A 181 -3.41 -13.98 25.27
N LEU A 182 -4.21 -13.18 25.96
CA LEU A 182 -4.02 -11.73 26.02
C LEU A 182 -2.66 -11.33 26.64
N ASP A 183 -2.19 -12.07 27.63
CA ASP A 183 -0.89 -11.79 28.26
C ASP A 183 0.27 -12.12 27.31
N GLU A 184 0.20 -13.23 26.56
CA GLU A 184 1.18 -13.57 25.51
C GLU A 184 1.18 -12.54 24.37
N PHE A 185 0.02 -12.00 24.01
CA PHE A 185 -0.04 -10.88 23.06
C PHE A 185 0.70 -9.63 23.57
N ILE A 186 0.52 -9.28 24.85
CA ILE A 186 1.21 -8.15 25.49
C ILE A 186 2.74 -8.39 25.54
N GLU A 187 3.17 -9.63 25.78
CA GLU A 187 4.59 -10.02 25.70
C GLU A 187 5.14 -9.88 24.27
N LEU A 188 4.41 -10.37 23.27
CA LEU A 188 4.80 -10.23 21.87
C LEU A 188 4.82 -8.76 21.42
N HIS A 189 3.87 -7.94 21.87
CA HIS A 189 3.93 -6.50 21.65
C HIS A 189 5.24 -5.92 22.22
N THR A 190 5.57 -6.21 23.46
CA THR A 190 6.81 -5.74 24.12
C THR A 190 8.06 -6.19 23.38
N LYS A 191 8.06 -7.43 22.87
CA LYS A 191 9.17 -8.03 22.14
C LYS A 191 9.39 -7.40 20.75
N TYR A 192 8.31 -7.04 20.05
CA TYR A 192 8.35 -6.63 18.64
C TYR A 192 8.05 -5.15 18.40
N ALA A 193 7.68 -4.38 19.44
CA ALA A 193 7.49 -2.94 19.30
C ALA A 193 8.83 -2.27 18.92
N GLN A 194 8.77 -1.36 17.96
CA GLN A 194 9.90 -0.67 17.39
C GLN A 194 9.95 0.78 17.91
N THR A 195 11.11 1.39 17.97
CA THR A 195 11.17 2.86 18.14
C THR A 195 10.71 3.55 16.85
N PRO A 196 10.31 4.84 16.89
CA PRO A 196 9.97 5.60 15.69
C PRO A 196 11.06 5.55 14.61
N GLU A 197 12.32 5.65 15.01
CA GLU A 197 13.49 5.58 14.11
C GLU A 197 13.63 4.19 13.48
N GLU A 198 13.35 3.13 14.25
CA GLU A 198 13.35 1.76 13.73
C GLU A 198 12.22 1.55 12.74
N VAL A 199 11.01 2.07 13.00
CA VAL A 199 9.89 2.01 12.03
C VAL A 199 10.30 2.65 10.71
N VAL A 200 10.97 3.80 10.73
CA VAL A 200 11.48 4.47 9.52
C VAL A 200 12.59 3.66 8.85
N LYS A 201 13.51 3.07 9.62
CA LYS A 201 14.60 2.22 9.10
C LYS A 201 14.11 0.92 8.46
N LEU A 202 12.91 0.45 8.80
CA LEU A 202 12.30 -0.69 8.12
C LEU A 202 11.96 -0.37 6.66
N GLN A 203 11.87 0.91 6.30
CA GLN A 203 11.64 1.33 4.92
C GLN A 203 12.90 1.07 4.10
N ILE A 204 12.71 0.35 3.00
CA ILE A 204 13.78 0.14 2.04
C ILE A 204 13.84 1.36 1.14
N VAL A 205 14.90 2.11 1.28
CA VAL A 205 15.19 3.26 0.42
C VAL A 205 16.24 2.82 -0.61
N ASP A 206 16.01 3.16 -1.87
CA ASP A 206 17.05 2.92 -2.90
C ASP A 206 18.28 3.76 -2.58
N SER A 207 19.39 3.08 -2.26
CA SER A 207 20.66 3.71 -1.90
C SER A 207 21.51 4.12 -3.12
N GLY A 208 20.94 4.13 -4.33
CA GLY A 208 21.64 4.56 -5.55
C GLY A 208 22.09 3.43 -6.47
N ALA A 209 23.07 3.67 -7.30
CA ALA A 209 23.46 2.89 -8.46
C ALA A 209 23.64 1.38 -8.21
N THR A 210 22.80 0.59 -8.86
CA THR A 210 23.06 -0.83 -9.07
C THR A 210 23.04 -1.08 -10.57
N ASP A 211 23.89 -2.00 -11.04
CA ASP A 211 23.86 -2.45 -12.44
C ASP A 211 22.55 -3.18 -12.78
N LEU A 212 21.82 -3.63 -11.76
CA LEU A 212 20.51 -4.24 -11.91
C LEU A 212 19.50 -3.20 -12.40
N MET A 213 18.92 -3.43 -13.57
CA MET A 213 17.97 -2.50 -14.20
C MET A 213 18.51 -1.06 -14.27
N LYS A 214 19.75 -0.93 -14.78
CA LYS A 214 20.45 0.35 -14.88
C LYS A 214 19.54 1.44 -15.46
N ASP A 215 19.52 2.60 -14.80
CA ASP A 215 18.68 3.74 -15.17
C ASP A 215 17.17 3.46 -15.21
N GLY A 216 16.73 2.34 -14.63
CA GLY A 216 15.33 1.95 -14.48
C GLY A 216 14.66 2.51 -13.22
N PRO A 217 13.35 2.23 -13.05
CA PRO A 217 12.60 2.67 -11.87
C PRO A 217 13.21 2.13 -10.56
N PRO A 218 13.44 2.97 -9.55
CA PRO A 218 13.98 2.54 -8.25
C PRO A 218 13.17 1.42 -7.58
N CYS A 219 11.85 1.48 -7.70
CA CYS A 219 10.95 0.47 -7.14
C CYS A 219 11.19 -0.93 -7.76
N LEU A 220 11.45 -1.02 -9.06
CA LEU A 220 11.76 -2.29 -9.72
C LEU A 220 13.11 -2.82 -9.32
N GLN A 221 14.11 -1.94 -9.16
CA GLN A 221 15.44 -2.34 -8.66
C GLN A 221 15.35 -2.97 -7.27
N ILE A 222 14.57 -2.35 -6.36
CA ILE A 222 14.33 -2.88 -5.00
C ILE A 222 13.60 -4.22 -5.07
N LEU A 223 12.51 -4.30 -5.83
CA LEU A 223 11.70 -5.51 -5.97
C LEU A 223 12.52 -6.68 -6.53
N CYS A 224 13.33 -6.46 -7.54
CA CYS A 224 14.20 -7.50 -8.10
C CYS A 224 15.26 -7.96 -7.09
N LYS A 225 15.89 -7.05 -6.34
CA LYS A 225 16.85 -7.42 -5.29
C LYS A 225 16.23 -8.32 -4.21
N GLN A 226 14.98 -8.07 -3.84
CA GLN A 226 14.26 -8.84 -2.82
C GLN A 226 13.66 -10.13 -3.36
N ARG A 227 13.55 -10.28 -4.66
CA ARG A 227 12.74 -11.25 -5.39
C ARG A 227 11.25 -11.07 -5.13
N ILE A 228 10.50 -10.95 -6.20
CA ILE A 228 9.05 -10.67 -6.15
C ILE A 228 8.33 -11.94 -5.73
N SER A 229 7.67 -11.89 -4.58
CA SER A 229 6.94 -13.03 -4.02
C SER A 229 5.58 -13.23 -4.68
N GLU A 230 5.00 -14.38 -4.43
CA GLU A 230 3.63 -14.72 -4.83
C GLU A 230 2.64 -13.62 -4.40
N GLY A 231 1.63 -13.37 -5.22
CA GLY A 231 0.70 -12.25 -5.04
C GLY A 231 1.10 -10.98 -5.81
N GLY A 232 2.43 -10.75 -6.02
CA GLY A 232 2.92 -9.59 -6.78
C GLY A 232 3.57 -9.92 -8.14
N ARG A 233 3.73 -11.22 -8.46
CA ARG A 233 4.55 -11.67 -9.58
C ARG A 233 4.08 -11.20 -10.95
N ASN A 234 2.79 -11.33 -11.26
CA ASN A 234 2.26 -10.98 -12.56
C ASN A 234 2.41 -9.48 -12.86
N ASN A 235 1.98 -8.63 -11.93
CA ASN A 235 2.13 -7.18 -12.05
C ASN A 235 3.61 -6.75 -11.99
N GLY A 236 4.42 -7.41 -11.17
CA GLY A 236 5.87 -7.20 -11.13
C GLY A 236 6.52 -7.50 -12.48
N LEU A 237 6.24 -8.67 -13.07
CA LEU A 237 6.78 -9.05 -14.37
C LEU A 237 6.30 -8.12 -15.49
N PHE A 238 5.04 -7.69 -15.47
CA PHE A 238 4.53 -6.71 -16.42
C PHE A 238 5.36 -5.42 -16.40
N ASN A 239 5.62 -4.87 -15.22
CA ASN A 239 6.39 -3.63 -15.10
C ASN A 239 7.89 -3.82 -15.40
N ILE A 240 8.46 -4.97 -15.08
CA ILE A 240 9.80 -5.37 -15.56
C ILE A 240 9.82 -5.37 -17.10
N GLY A 241 8.80 -5.95 -17.74
CA GLY A 241 8.70 -5.98 -19.20
C GLY A 241 8.56 -4.58 -19.81
N VAL A 242 7.85 -3.65 -19.17
CA VAL A 242 7.81 -2.24 -19.60
C VAL A 242 9.23 -1.62 -19.56
N TYR A 243 10.01 -1.90 -18.52
CA TYR A 243 11.41 -1.46 -18.47
C TYR A 243 12.25 -2.11 -19.57
N LEU A 244 12.14 -3.43 -19.75
CA LEU A 244 12.93 -4.18 -20.72
C LEU A 244 12.68 -3.70 -22.14
N ARG A 245 11.45 -3.40 -22.51
CA ARG A 245 11.13 -2.83 -23.83
C ARG A 245 11.78 -1.47 -24.09
N LYS A 246 11.92 -0.66 -23.03
CA LYS A 246 12.61 0.65 -23.13
C LYS A 246 14.12 0.51 -23.16
N ALA A 247 14.68 -0.41 -22.37
CA ALA A 247 16.12 -0.55 -22.22
C ALA A 247 16.76 -1.50 -23.24
N TYR A 248 16.02 -2.52 -23.69
CA TYR A 248 16.46 -3.60 -24.58
C TYR A 248 15.42 -3.88 -25.68
N PRO A 249 15.12 -2.92 -26.55
CA PRO A 249 14.00 -3.06 -27.52
C PRO A 249 14.13 -4.28 -28.43
N ASP A 250 15.36 -4.68 -28.78
CA ASP A 250 15.62 -5.78 -29.71
C ASP A 250 15.66 -7.17 -29.04
N SER A 251 15.73 -7.25 -27.71
CA SER A 251 15.91 -8.52 -26.97
C SER A 251 15.00 -8.68 -25.76
N TRP A 252 14.07 -7.77 -25.52
CA TRP A 252 13.21 -7.75 -24.34
C TRP A 252 12.43 -9.05 -24.11
N GLU A 253 12.03 -9.75 -25.17
CA GLU A 253 11.27 -11.02 -25.08
C GLU A 253 12.11 -12.15 -24.48
N SER A 254 13.38 -12.25 -24.79
CA SER A 254 14.30 -13.21 -24.16
C SER A 254 14.64 -12.78 -22.75
N GLU A 255 14.83 -11.50 -22.52
CA GLU A 255 15.14 -10.95 -21.20
C GLU A 255 14.01 -11.14 -20.21
N ILE A 256 12.73 -11.03 -20.60
CA ILE A 256 11.60 -11.20 -19.70
C ILE A 256 11.54 -12.63 -19.11
N LEU A 257 11.92 -13.64 -19.89
CA LEU A 257 12.03 -15.02 -19.41
C LEU A 257 13.16 -15.15 -18.37
N ARG A 258 14.32 -14.56 -18.64
CA ARG A 258 15.44 -14.55 -17.71
C ARG A 258 15.08 -13.84 -16.40
N PHE A 259 14.46 -12.65 -16.47
CA PHE A 259 14.03 -11.91 -15.30
C PHE A 259 12.97 -12.65 -14.49
N ASN A 260 12.05 -13.37 -15.14
CA ASN A 260 11.10 -14.24 -14.45
C ASN A 260 11.79 -15.30 -13.58
N MET A 261 12.80 -15.98 -14.13
CA MET A 261 13.52 -17.05 -13.42
C MET A 261 14.38 -16.50 -12.29
N GLU A 262 14.99 -15.34 -12.50
CA GLU A 262 15.99 -14.78 -11.58
C GLU A 262 15.35 -14.00 -10.44
N TYR A 263 14.30 -13.23 -10.71
CA TYR A 263 13.78 -12.24 -9.78
C TYR A 263 12.36 -12.52 -9.24
N LEU A 264 11.67 -13.55 -9.71
CA LEU A 264 10.38 -13.96 -9.15
C LEU A 264 10.54 -15.22 -8.28
N SER A 265 9.77 -15.32 -7.20
CA SER A 265 9.88 -16.43 -6.26
C SER A 265 8.51 -16.94 -5.79
N PRO A 266 8.06 -18.13 -6.22
CA PRO A 266 8.62 -18.93 -7.33
C PRO A 266 8.44 -18.22 -8.69
N PRO A 267 9.18 -18.60 -9.74
CA PRO A 267 8.95 -18.06 -11.09
C PRO A 267 7.51 -18.30 -11.57
N LEU A 268 6.99 -17.43 -12.44
CA LEU A 268 5.72 -17.68 -13.11
C LEU A 268 5.88 -18.83 -14.14
N PRO A 269 4.86 -19.68 -14.29
CA PRO A 269 4.81 -20.66 -15.36
C PRO A 269 4.90 -20.00 -16.74
N LEU A 270 5.52 -20.70 -17.70
CA LEU A 270 5.71 -20.19 -19.06
C LEU A 270 4.42 -19.67 -19.74
N PRO A 271 3.25 -20.31 -19.60
CA PRO A 271 2.01 -19.79 -20.16
C PRO A 271 1.65 -18.38 -19.63
N GLU A 272 1.87 -18.12 -18.33
CA GLU A 272 1.60 -16.80 -17.71
C GLU A 272 2.60 -15.75 -18.21
N VAL A 273 3.89 -16.10 -18.32
CA VAL A 273 4.90 -15.20 -18.90
C VAL A 273 4.53 -14.83 -20.33
N ASN A 274 4.08 -15.79 -21.14
CA ASN A 274 3.65 -15.57 -22.52
C ASN A 274 2.42 -14.65 -22.61
N ILE A 275 1.49 -14.71 -21.65
CA ILE A 275 0.36 -13.78 -21.59
C ILE A 275 0.85 -12.36 -21.37
N VAL A 276 1.77 -12.15 -20.41
CA VAL A 276 2.37 -10.84 -20.14
C VAL A 276 3.14 -10.32 -21.36
N ALA A 277 3.95 -11.16 -22.00
CA ALA A 277 4.72 -10.79 -23.17
C ALA A 277 3.80 -10.38 -24.34
N LYS A 278 2.78 -11.19 -24.66
CA LYS A 278 1.77 -10.86 -25.69
C LYS A 278 1.01 -9.57 -25.38
N GLN A 279 0.74 -9.28 -24.10
CA GLN A 279 0.12 -8.03 -23.71
C GLN A 279 1.05 -6.86 -24.02
N LEU A 280 2.29 -6.96 -23.61
CA LEU A 280 3.31 -5.92 -23.82
C LEU A 280 3.59 -5.65 -25.31
N ASP A 281 3.51 -6.67 -26.15
CA ASP A 281 3.75 -6.54 -27.59
C ASP A 281 2.69 -5.70 -28.32
N ARG A 282 1.45 -5.63 -27.81
CA ARG A 282 0.31 -4.97 -28.49
C ARG A 282 0.48 -3.46 -28.66
N LYS A 283 1.12 -2.79 -27.70
CA LYS A 283 1.33 -1.34 -27.68
C LYS A 283 2.39 -0.94 -26.66
N GLU A 284 2.76 0.32 -26.66
CA GLU A 284 3.55 0.87 -25.55
C GLU A 284 2.71 1.04 -24.30
N TYR A 285 3.28 0.66 -23.17
CA TYR A 285 2.65 0.79 -21.87
C TYR A 285 3.48 1.67 -20.93
N ALA A 286 2.77 2.46 -20.10
CA ALA A 286 3.35 3.09 -18.95
C ALA A 286 3.48 2.10 -17.77
N TYR A 287 4.36 2.42 -16.81
CA TYR A 287 4.42 1.68 -15.55
C TYR A 287 3.11 1.84 -14.76
N LYS A 288 2.65 0.75 -14.16
CA LYS A 288 1.47 0.74 -13.27
C LYS A 288 1.85 1.19 -11.87
N CYS A 289 2.26 2.44 -11.73
CA CYS A 289 2.85 2.98 -10.49
C CYS A 289 1.89 3.00 -9.29
N SER A 290 0.57 2.93 -9.51
CA SER A 290 -0.46 2.87 -8.46
C SER A 290 -0.69 1.48 -7.90
N ASP A 291 -0.25 0.45 -8.63
CA ASP A 291 -0.58 -0.93 -8.34
C ASP A 291 0.50 -1.61 -7.50
N ALA A 292 0.08 -2.55 -6.65
CA ALA A 292 1.03 -3.39 -5.91
C ALA A 292 1.76 -4.38 -6.85
N PRO A 293 3.00 -4.74 -6.56
CA PRO A 293 3.83 -4.33 -5.42
C PRO A 293 4.62 -3.03 -5.66
N ILE A 294 4.47 -2.38 -6.81
CA ILE A 294 5.31 -1.26 -7.27
C ILE A 294 5.09 0.00 -6.43
N ASN A 295 3.81 0.31 -6.12
CA ASN A 295 3.42 1.46 -5.31
C ASN A 295 4.13 1.51 -3.96
N SER A 296 4.36 0.33 -3.34
CA SER A 296 4.98 0.19 -2.00
C SER A 296 6.42 0.72 -1.94
N TYR A 297 7.13 0.67 -3.06
CA TYR A 297 8.54 1.09 -3.16
C TYR A 297 8.72 2.35 -4.02
N CYS A 298 7.62 2.99 -4.43
CA CYS A 298 7.66 4.09 -5.38
C CYS A 298 8.40 5.32 -4.82
N ASN A 299 9.40 5.77 -5.55
CA ASN A 299 10.07 7.05 -5.38
C ASN A 299 9.96 7.83 -6.69
N LYS A 300 8.89 8.64 -6.82
CA LYS A 300 8.58 9.36 -8.05
C LYS A 300 9.65 10.38 -8.41
N GLU A 301 10.22 11.06 -7.43
CA GLU A 301 11.24 12.09 -7.64
C GLU A 301 12.48 11.49 -8.27
N LEU A 302 13.03 10.44 -7.64
CA LEU A 302 14.19 9.74 -8.18
C LEU A 302 13.87 9.04 -9.52
N CYS A 303 12.66 8.47 -9.67
CA CYS A 303 12.26 7.80 -10.91
C CYS A 303 12.21 8.75 -12.11
N ARG A 304 11.86 10.03 -11.90
CA ARG A 304 11.85 11.06 -12.94
C ARG A 304 13.23 11.41 -13.47
N THR A 305 14.26 11.24 -12.67
CA THR A 305 15.66 11.49 -13.09
C THR A 305 16.28 10.33 -13.85
N ARG A 306 15.63 9.16 -13.89
CA ARG A 306 16.13 7.97 -14.53
C ARG A 306 15.77 7.93 -16.02
N LYS A 307 16.71 7.53 -16.87
CA LYS A 307 16.52 7.42 -18.34
C LYS A 307 15.30 6.58 -18.72
N PHE A 308 15.12 5.42 -18.06
CA PHE A 308 14.02 4.50 -18.29
C PHE A 308 12.95 4.57 -17.18
N GLY A 309 12.91 5.66 -16.43
CA GLY A 309 11.89 5.91 -15.42
C GLY A 309 10.55 6.36 -16.01
N ILE A 310 9.78 7.11 -15.20
CA ILE A 310 8.46 7.65 -15.61
C ILE A 310 8.59 8.91 -16.47
N GLY A 311 9.81 9.39 -16.75
CA GLY A 311 10.08 10.66 -17.42
C GLY A 311 10.01 11.87 -16.48
N ALA A 312 10.52 13.00 -16.95
CA ALA A 312 10.37 14.26 -16.24
C ALA A 312 8.87 14.54 -16.01
N ALA A 313 8.52 15.11 -14.86
CA ALA A 313 7.20 15.73 -14.77
C ALA A 313 7.17 16.78 -15.87
N VAL A 314 6.18 16.69 -16.73
CA VAL A 314 5.86 17.85 -17.55
C VAL A 314 5.58 18.95 -16.54
N ALA A 315 6.48 19.92 -16.44
CA ALA A 315 6.24 21.12 -15.67
C ALA A 315 4.90 21.62 -16.19
N GLY A 316 3.93 21.85 -15.29
CA GLY A 316 2.62 22.30 -15.73
C GLY A 316 2.82 23.52 -16.60
N ALA A 317 2.56 23.40 -17.89
CA ALA A 317 2.70 24.52 -18.79
C ALA A 317 1.62 25.55 -18.40
N THR A 318 2.03 26.78 -18.16
CA THR A 318 1.09 27.88 -18.00
C THR A 318 0.58 28.22 -19.38
N VAL A 319 -0.71 28.00 -19.61
CA VAL A 319 -1.37 28.35 -20.87
C VAL A 319 -2.17 29.62 -20.66
N ALA A 320 -1.96 30.60 -21.54
CA ALA A 320 -2.63 31.89 -21.48
C ALA A 320 -2.96 32.41 -22.90
N ASN A 321 -3.76 33.46 -22.99
CA ASN A 321 -3.98 34.24 -24.18
C ASN A 321 -4.40 33.47 -25.43
N LEU A 322 -5.33 32.49 -25.30
CA LEU A 322 -5.88 31.79 -26.46
C LEU A 322 -6.59 32.80 -27.40
N ARG A 323 -6.14 32.87 -28.66
CA ARG A 323 -6.67 33.77 -29.68
C ARG A 323 -6.95 32.98 -30.95
N LYS A 324 -8.09 33.28 -31.59
CA LYS A 324 -8.46 32.71 -32.86
C LYS A 324 -8.33 33.78 -33.95
N TYR A 325 -7.66 33.44 -35.06
CA TYR A 325 -7.67 34.21 -36.27
C TYR A 325 -8.61 33.54 -37.26
N ASN A 326 -9.55 34.35 -37.82
CA ASN A 326 -10.54 33.90 -38.78
C ASN A 326 -9.93 33.86 -40.20
N SER A 327 -8.96 32.98 -40.39
CA SER A 327 -8.42 32.58 -41.68
C SER A 327 -9.14 31.32 -42.20
N THR A 328 -8.85 30.89 -43.43
CA THR A 328 -9.39 29.64 -43.99
C THR A 328 -8.20 28.75 -44.38
N PRO A 329 -7.86 27.70 -43.63
CA PRO A 329 -8.43 27.27 -42.34
C PRO A 329 -8.13 28.24 -41.18
N PRO A 330 -8.90 28.18 -40.08
CA PRO A 330 -8.64 29.03 -38.91
C PRO A 330 -7.33 28.66 -38.24
N VAL A 331 -6.57 29.68 -37.76
CA VAL A 331 -5.34 29.53 -37.04
C VAL A 331 -5.55 30.01 -35.60
N TRP A 332 -4.95 29.30 -34.64
CA TRP A 332 -5.04 29.61 -33.21
C TRP A 332 -3.66 29.95 -32.67
N PHE A 333 -3.61 30.92 -31.77
CA PHE A 333 -2.42 31.25 -31.01
C PHE A 333 -2.70 31.13 -29.53
N MET A 334 -1.75 30.57 -28.79
CA MET A 334 -1.77 30.60 -27.33
C MET A 334 -0.35 30.79 -26.80
N ASP A 335 -0.23 31.37 -25.64
CA ASP A 335 1.06 31.48 -24.97
C ASP A 335 1.24 30.24 -24.07
N VAL A 336 2.33 29.52 -24.23
CA VAL A 336 2.74 28.38 -23.41
C VAL A 336 4.02 28.78 -22.68
N ASN A 337 3.96 28.90 -21.35
CA ASN A 337 5.05 29.40 -20.50
C ASN A 337 5.55 30.81 -20.92
N GLY A 338 4.67 31.62 -21.52
CA GLY A 338 4.99 32.96 -21.99
C GLY A 338 5.47 33.03 -23.44
N GLU A 339 5.71 31.92 -24.10
CA GLU A 339 6.11 31.83 -25.52
C GLU A 339 4.88 31.58 -26.40
N PRO A 340 4.73 32.34 -27.51
CA PRO A 340 3.61 32.18 -28.42
C PRO A 340 3.72 30.88 -29.23
N LEU A 341 2.66 30.08 -29.24
CA LEU A 341 2.52 28.84 -29.99
C LEU A 341 1.42 29.00 -31.03
N GLU A 342 1.70 28.67 -32.28
CA GLU A 342 0.72 28.61 -33.37
C GLU A 342 0.14 27.21 -33.48
N LEU A 343 -1.19 27.10 -33.59
CA LEU A 343 -1.90 25.84 -33.63
C LEU A 343 -2.94 25.85 -34.78
N ASP A 344 -3.07 24.75 -35.47
CA ASP A 344 -4.25 24.47 -36.25
C ASP A 344 -5.40 23.93 -35.36
N THR A 345 -6.56 23.75 -35.92
CA THR A 345 -7.72 23.27 -35.15
C THR A 345 -7.54 21.84 -34.67
N GLU A 346 -6.80 21.00 -35.40
CA GLU A 346 -6.55 19.61 -35.01
C GLU A 346 -5.58 19.54 -33.80
N ALA A 347 -4.52 20.32 -33.83
CA ALA A 347 -3.58 20.44 -32.71
C ALA A 347 -4.24 21.00 -31.45
N LEU A 348 -5.19 21.95 -31.60
CA LEU A 348 -5.94 22.47 -30.45
C LEU A 348 -6.86 21.41 -29.81
N MET A 349 -7.40 20.47 -30.59
CA MET A 349 -8.38 19.48 -30.15
C MET A 349 -7.78 18.10 -29.82
N SER A 350 -6.49 17.88 -30.10
CA SER A 350 -5.82 16.60 -29.93
C SER A 350 -4.56 16.73 -29.10
N GLN A 351 -4.51 16.08 -27.93
CA GLN A 351 -3.35 16.09 -27.04
C GLN A 351 -2.04 15.67 -27.74
N PRO A 352 -1.99 14.59 -28.56
CA PRO A 352 -0.77 14.22 -29.27
C PRO A 352 -0.29 15.27 -30.26
N MET A 353 -1.22 15.91 -31.01
CA MET A 353 -0.88 16.95 -31.98
C MET A 353 -0.46 18.24 -31.30
N PHE A 354 -1.09 18.59 -30.17
CA PHE A 354 -0.65 19.71 -29.33
C PHE A 354 0.78 19.50 -28.79
N GLN A 355 1.07 18.31 -28.25
CA GLN A 355 2.42 17.97 -27.81
C GLN A 355 3.44 18.07 -28.94
N LYS A 356 3.10 17.59 -30.13
CA LYS A 356 3.95 17.71 -31.31
C LYS A 356 4.23 19.16 -31.64
N ALA A 357 3.20 20.01 -31.71
CA ALA A 357 3.35 21.45 -31.98
C ALA A 357 4.26 22.14 -30.95
N CYS A 358 4.10 21.79 -29.64
CA CYS A 358 5.00 22.30 -28.59
C CYS A 358 6.46 21.87 -28.82
N MET A 359 6.70 20.62 -29.22
CA MET A 359 8.07 20.12 -29.47
C MET A 359 8.73 20.71 -30.70
N GLU A 360 7.94 21.13 -31.68
CA GLU A 360 8.44 21.71 -32.94
C GLU A 360 8.65 23.22 -32.87
N GLN A 361 7.96 23.95 -31.99
CA GLN A 361 7.94 25.40 -31.97
C GLN A 361 8.56 26.01 -30.69
N LEU A 362 8.66 25.26 -29.60
CA LEU A 362 9.23 25.67 -28.32
C LEU A 362 10.48 24.86 -27.96
#